data_42d09d95e9376ce1f3756b26cd86cc54
#
_entry.id   42d09d95e9376ce1f3756b26cd86cc54
#
_cell.length_a   1.000
_cell.length_b   1.000
_cell.length_c   1.000
_cell.angle_alpha   90.00
_cell.angle_beta   90.00
_cell.angle_gamma   90.00
#
_symmetry.space_group_name_H-M   'P 1'
#
loop_
_entity.id
_entity.type
_entity.pdbx_description
1 polymer ?
#
loop_
_entity_poly.entity_id
_entity_poly.type
_entity_poly.pdbx_seq_one_letter_code
_entity_poly.pdbx_strand_id
1 'polypeptide(L)'
;MKTVIIGGVAAGLSAASQAKRQSPESEVVVLERSGDVSYAACGMPYNLFFRDKPVEKLYALSLETIRKERGIDYRLRQEVTAIDPVGKVVSVTDLATGKGYQERYDFLVYATGNSAIRLTAPGFDGSDVFCFKTLDDTRHVKQFIYDKAPKRAVLVGAGYTNLEVADVLTNLKIKPVILEKAPTILPSFCEEARAKVLDKVKERGIELITGVDIAEKAGGEVRSSAGVFPADLVVVAVGTRPNTALFAAAGGVLGTAGAAKVDRYLRTNLDSVFAGGDCAEHYVRQLGANSYFPLGPAANKHGRVIGNNVTNPDHMMEFWGIDQTAVFKFFELSIATTGLNERQLQALGKDYVKVFVDSPTRGEFPGGSTMRVVLFCQKGDGLLLGAQIVGEDVVAKRLDVLATAIYKQMTVFEIAELDLAYSPPYSPVWDPILVAANVAVKKV
;
A
#
# COMPACT_ATOMS: atom_id res chain seq x y z
N MET A 1 -11.07 -27.29 -16.09
CA MET A 1 -11.01 -25.82 -16.25
C MET A 1 -9.65 -25.36 -15.78
N LYS A 2 -9.00 -24.55 -16.61
CA LYS A 2 -7.64 -24.06 -16.38
C LYS A 2 -7.59 -22.54 -16.19
N THR A 3 -7.08 -22.10 -15.06
CA THR A 3 -6.86 -20.68 -14.75
C THR A 3 -5.36 -20.37 -14.79
N VAL A 4 -4.96 -19.42 -15.63
CA VAL A 4 -3.61 -18.88 -15.66
C VAL A 4 -3.58 -17.53 -14.95
N ILE A 5 -2.62 -17.31 -14.07
CA ILE A 5 -2.47 -16.10 -13.25
C ILE A 5 -1.10 -15.49 -13.53
N ILE A 6 -1.09 -14.24 -13.99
CA ILE A 6 0.13 -13.48 -14.26
C ILE A 6 0.47 -12.64 -13.02
N GLY A 7 1.54 -12.99 -12.33
CA GLY A 7 1.97 -12.39 -11.07
C GLY A 7 1.48 -13.19 -9.85
N GLY A 8 2.39 -13.53 -8.97
CA GLY A 8 2.17 -14.48 -7.87
C GLY A 8 2.15 -13.87 -6.46
N VAL A 9 2.23 -12.53 -6.30
CA VAL A 9 2.30 -11.94 -4.97
C VAL A 9 0.88 -11.85 -4.35
N ALA A 10 0.44 -10.73 -3.79
CA ALA A 10 -0.75 -10.65 -2.96
C ALA A 10 -2.04 -11.08 -3.68
N ALA A 11 -2.40 -10.42 -4.77
CA ALA A 11 -3.64 -10.72 -5.49
C ALA A 11 -3.59 -12.08 -6.19
N GLY A 12 -2.48 -12.39 -6.87
CA GLY A 12 -2.35 -13.62 -7.64
C GLY A 12 -2.35 -14.88 -6.77
N LEU A 13 -1.55 -14.93 -5.68
CA LEU A 13 -1.58 -16.08 -4.78
C LEU A 13 -2.91 -16.21 -4.03
N SER A 14 -3.55 -15.08 -3.69
CA SER A 14 -4.89 -15.11 -3.09
C SER A 14 -5.94 -15.67 -4.05
N ALA A 15 -5.87 -15.29 -5.35
CA ALA A 15 -6.75 -15.83 -6.39
C ALA A 15 -6.51 -17.33 -6.60
N ALA A 16 -5.25 -17.75 -6.75
CA ALA A 16 -4.88 -19.15 -6.89
C ALA A 16 -5.36 -20.00 -5.70
N SER A 17 -5.11 -19.51 -4.48
CA SER A 17 -5.49 -20.22 -3.25
C SER A 17 -7.00 -20.30 -3.09
N GLN A 18 -7.74 -19.27 -3.48
CA GLN A 18 -9.21 -19.29 -3.42
C GLN A 18 -9.78 -20.20 -4.50
N ALA A 19 -9.26 -20.18 -5.72
CA ALA A 19 -9.69 -21.08 -6.79
C ALA A 19 -9.50 -22.54 -6.39
N LYS A 20 -8.34 -22.91 -5.83
CA LYS A 20 -8.09 -24.28 -5.35
C LYS A 20 -8.96 -24.70 -4.16
N ARG A 21 -9.35 -23.76 -3.29
CA ARG A 21 -10.29 -24.05 -2.20
C ARG A 21 -11.70 -24.33 -2.68
N GLN A 22 -12.14 -23.62 -3.72
CA GLN A 22 -13.48 -23.78 -4.30
C GLN A 22 -13.57 -25.00 -5.23
N SER A 23 -12.51 -25.27 -5.98
CA SER A 23 -12.44 -26.34 -6.98
C SER A 23 -11.05 -27.00 -6.90
N PRO A 24 -10.84 -27.96 -5.98
CA PRO A 24 -9.53 -28.61 -5.78
C PRO A 24 -8.96 -29.27 -7.02
N GLU A 25 -9.82 -29.80 -7.91
CA GLU A 25 -9.47 -30.46 -9.16
C GLU A 25 -9.14 -29.48 -10.31
N SER A 26 -9.44 -28.19 -10.17
CA SER A 26 -9.13 -27.21 -11.22
C SER A 26 -7.61 -27.06 -11.42
N GLU A 27 -7.19 -26.87 -12.66
CA GLU A 27 -5.81 -26.55 -12.98
C GLU A 27 -5.55 -25.05 -12.74
N VAL A 28 -4.63 -24.74 -11.83
CA VAL A 28 -4.27 -23.36 -11.51
C VAL A 28 -2.77 -23.19 -11.70
N VAL A 29 -2.39 -22.37 -12.67
CA VAL A 29 -1.00 -22.05 -13.02
C VAL A 29 -0.72 -20.60 -12.66
N VAL A 30 0.34 -20.35 -11.87
CA VAL A 30 0.82 -19.01 -11.53
C VAL A 30 2.16 -18.79 -12.20
N LEU A 31 2.26 -17.75 -13.02
CA LEU A 31 3.46 -17.32 -13.73
C LEU A 31 4.03 -16.09 -13.02
N GLU A 32 5.08 -16.28 -12.23
CA GLU A 32 5.75 -15.21 -11.50
C GLU A 32 7.10 -14.90 -12.14
N ARG A 33 7.31 -13.62 -12.49
CA ARG A 33 8.54 -13.16 -13.16
C ARG A 33 9.75 -13.19 -12.23
N SER A 34 9.57 -12.88 -10.97
CA SER A 34 10.66 -12.87 -9.99
C SER A 34 11.11 -14.27 -9.57
N GLY A 35 12.20 -14.34 -8.81
CA GLY A 35 12.62 -15.56 -8.12
C GLY A 35 11.94 -15.79 -6.78
N ASP A 36 10.96 -14.96 -6.41
CA ASP A 36 10.34 -14.95 -5.09
C ASP A 36 8.89 -15.43 -5.13
N VAL A 37 8.47 -16.11 -4.07
CA VAL A 37 7.06 -16.40 -3.81
C VAL A 37 6.35 -15.16 -3.20
N SER A 38 5.06 -15.25 -2.94
CA SER A 38 4.32 -14.15 -2.29
C SER A 38 4.90 -13.78 -0.92
N TYR A 39 5.05 -12.49 -0.68
CA TYR A 39 5.71 -11.93 0.50
C TYR A 39 4.97 -10.72 1.07
N ALA A 40 5.25 -10.41 2.34
CA ALA A 40 4.76 -9.24 3.05
C ALA A 40 5.57 -8.00 2.66
N ALA A 41 5.19 -7.35 1.54
CA ALA A 41 5.90 -6.19 1.00
C ALA A 41 6.06 -5.04 2.02
N CYS A 42 5.05 -4.79 2.85
CA CYS A 42 5.11 -3.75 3.88
C CYS A 42 6.14 -4.07 5.00
N GLY A 43 6.66 -5.29 5.06
CA GLY A 43 7.72 -5.68 6.00
C GLY A 43 9.14 -5.34 5.51
N MET A 44 9.29 -4.97 4.24
CA MET A 44 10.61 -4.74 3.63
C MET A 44 11.42 -3.62 4.32
N PRO A 45 10.87 -2.42 4.63
CA PRO A 45 11.63 -1.39 5.34
C PRO A 45 12.17 -1.89 6.67
N TYR A 46 11.35 -2.60 7.44
CA TYR A 46 11.75 -3.12 8.75
C TYR A 46 12.80 -4.24 8.67
N ASN A 47 12.84 -5.02 7.57
CA ASN A 47 13.86 -6.04 7.38
C ASN A 47 15.27 -5.45 7.23
N LEU A 48 15.41 -4.22 6.73
CA LEU A 48 16.71 -3.54 6.62
C LEU A 48 17.43 -3.40 7.97
N PHE A 49 16.66 -3.22 9.05
CA PHE A 49 17.24 -3.07 10.40
C PHE A 49 17.96 -4.33 10.89
N PHE A 50 17.55 -5.49 10.44
CA PHE A 50 18.07 -6.76 10.93
C PHE A 50 19.10 -7.36 9.98
N ARG A 51 20.41 -7.16 10.25
CA ARG A 51 21.49 -7.66 9.40
C ARG A 51 21.34 -9.16 9.09
N ASP A 52 21.10 -9.96 10.11
CA ASP A 52 21.14 -11.43 10.05
C ASP A 52 19.80 -12.08 9.70
N LYS A 53 18.74 -11.30 9.48
CA LYS A 53 17.44 -11.83 9.05
C LYS A 53 17.34 -11.79 7.53
N PRO A 54 17.35 -12.90 6.82
CA PRO A 54 17.21 -12.92 5.38
C PRO A 54 15.84 -12.39 4.96
N VAL A 55 15.74 -11.82 3.75
CA VAL A 55 14.48 -11.25 3.23
C VAL A 55 13.40 -12.30 3.01
N GLU A 56 13.78 -13.57 2.88
CA GLU A 56 12.90 -14.74 2.76
C GLU A 56 12.01 -14.95 4.00
N LYS A 57 12.37 -14.35 5.14
CA LYS A 57 11.49 -14.30 6.32
C LYS A 57 10.20 -13.47 6.08
N LEU A 58 10.17 -12.70 5.00
CA LEU A 58 8.97 -11.98 4.56
C LEU A 58 8.03 -12.85 3.70
N TYR A 59 8.42 -14.05 3.28
CA TYR A 59 7.55 -14.94 2.53
C TYR A 59 6.29 -15.28 3.32
N ALA A 60 5.15 -15.11 2.66
CA ALA A 60 3.86 -15.47 3.25
C ALA A 60 3.68 -16.99 3.37
N LEU A 61 4.23 -17.72 2.41
CA LEU A 61 4.22 -19.17 2.33
C LEU A 61 5.48 -19.67 1.63
N SER A 62 5.92 -20.90 1.93
CA SER A 62 6.98 -21.55 1.18
C SER A 62 6.49 -22.00 -0.21
N LEU A 63 7.40 -22.08 -1.18
CA LEU A 63 7.09 -22.64 -2.50
C LEU A 63 6.60 -24.10 -2.40
N GLU A 64 7.13 -24.85 -1.44
CA GLU A 64 6.71 -26.22 -1.17
C GLU A 64 5.25 -26.29 -0.72
N THR A 65 4.85 -25.47 0.27
CA THR A 65 3.46 -25.38 0.72
C THR A 65 2.53 -24.99 -0.43
N ILE A 66 2.92 -24.01 -1.27
CA ILE A 66 2.11 -23.57 -2.40
C ILE A 66 1.89 -24.73 -3.40
N ARG A 67 2.97 -25.45 -3.77
CA ARG A 67 2.89 -26.50 -4.77
C ARG A 67 2.28 -27.79 -4.25
N LYS A 68 2.79 -28.31 -3.11
CA LYS A 68 2.40 -29.63 -2.61
C LYS A 68 1.09 -29.62 -1.82
N GLU A 69 0.95 -28.66 -0.87
CA GLU A 69 -0.21 -28.66 0.01
C GLU A 69 -1.42 -27.97 -0.65
N ARG A 70 -1.20 -26.91 -1.46
CA ARG A 70 -2.27 -26.18 -2.12
C ARG A 70 -2.54 -26.65 -3.56
N GLY A 71 -1.68 -27.49 -4.13
CA GLY A 71 -1.84 -28.02 -5.48
C GLY A 71 -1.81 -26.96 -6.58
N ILE A 72 -1.05 -25.88 -6.39
CA ILE A 72 -0.91 -24.78 -7.34
C ILE A 72 0.37 -24.97 -8.14
N ASP A 73 0.28 -25.00 -9.47
CA ASP A 73 1.47 -24.98 -10.34
C ASP A 73 2.06 -23.57 -10.37
N TYR A 74 2.87 -23.27 -9.36
CA TYR A 74 3.50 -21.97 -9.16
C TYR A 74 4.90 -21.96 -9.76
N ARG A 75 5.07 -21.23 -10.87
CA ARG A 75 6.31 -21.18 -11.66
C ARG A 75 6.99 -19.83 -11.46
N LEU A 76 8.20 -19.87 -10.90
CA LEU A 76 9.08 -18.71 -10.73
C LEU A 76 9.90 -18.45 -11.99
N ARG A 77 10.36 -17.21 -12.17
CA ARG A 77 11.16 -16.74 -13.31
C ARG A 77 10.47 -16.96 -14.65
N GLN A 78 9.15 -16.81 -14.68
CA GLN A 78 8.34 -16.94 -15.89
C GLN A 78 7.77 -15.56 -16.27
N GLU A 79 8.28 -14.97 -17.34
CA GLU A 79 7.81 -13.68 -17.82
C GLU A 79 6.79 -13.89 -18.94
N VAL A 80 5.57 -13.39 -18.72
CA VAL A 80 4.56 -13.34 -19.78
C VAL A 80 4.88 -12.15 -20.69
N THR A 81 5.07 -12.40 -21.97
CA THR A 81 5.49 -11.40 -22.97
C THR A 81 4.38 -10.98 -23.92
N ALA A 82 3.34 -11.81 -24.09
CA ALA A 82 2.16 -11.47 -24.88
C ALA A 82 0.91 -12.17 -24.34
N ILE A 83 -0.25 -11.54 -24.58
CA ILE A 83 -1.57 -12.11 -24.28
C ILE A 83 -2.37 -12.10 -25.59
N ASP A 84 -2.86 -13.26 -26.02
CA ASP A 84 -3.86 -13.40 -27.06
C ASP A 84 -5.21 -13.74 -26.41
N PRO A 85 -6.09 -12.73 -26.21
CA PRO A 85 -7.38 -12.97 -25.55
C PRO A 85 -8.37 -13.74 -26.43
N VAL A 86 -8.21 -13.72 -27.76
CA VAL A 86 -9.08 -14.44 -28.69
C VAL A 86 -8.70 -15.91 -28.75
N GLY A 87 -7.41 -16.22 -28.90
CA GLY A 87 -6.87 -17.58 -28.87
C GLY A 87 -6.80 -18.18 -27.48
N LYS A 88 -7.06 -17.40 -26.41
CA LYS A 88 -6.93 -17.79 -25.00
C LYS A 88 -5.56 -18.40 -24.68
N VAL A 89 -4.51 -17.69 -25.08
CA VAL A 89 -3.11 -18.11 -24.91
C VAL A 89 -2.26 -16.94 -24.41
N VAL A 90 -1.32 -17.23 -23.50
CA VAL A 90 -0.24 -16.33 -23.15
C VAL A 90 1.09 -16.87 -23.68
N SER A 91 1.94 -16.00 -24.19
CA SER A 91 3.34 -16.31 -24.51
C SER A 91 4.21 -16.06 -23.29
N VAL A 92 5.07 -17.00 -22.98
CA VAL A 92 5.89 -16.99 -21.75
C VAL A 92 7.35 -17.22 -22.12
N THR A 93 8.24 -16.47 -21.48
CA THR A 93 9.69 -16.73 -21.51
C THR A 93 10.13 -17.22 -20.14
N ASP A 94 10.73 -18.38 -20.09
CA ASP A 94 11.46 -18.86 -18.91
C ASP A 94 12.78 -18.09 -18.78
N LEU A 95 12.88 -17.24 -17.80
CA LEU A 95 14.04 -16.36 -17.58
C LEU A 95 15.28 -17.11 -17.08
N ALA A 96 15.15 -18.37 -16.63
CA ALA A 96 16.28 -19.19 -16.24
C ALA A 96 16.96 -19.85 -17.43
N THR A 97 16.19 -20.19 -18.49
CA THR A 97 16.67 -20.91 -19.66
C THR A 97 16.66 -20.09 -20.95
N GLY A 98 15.95 -18.95 -20.97
CA GLY A 98 15.71 -18.14 -22.15
C GLY A 98 14.70 -18.76 -23.16
N LYS A 99 14.10 -19.91 -22.84
CA LYS A 99 13.16 -20.60 -23.73
C LYS A 99 11.77 -20.01 -23.66
N GLY A 100 11.18 -19.79 -24.84
CA GLY A 100 9.78 -19.39 -24.97
C GLY A 100 8.84 -20.61 -25.05
N TYR A 101 7.65 -20.46 -24.52
CA TYR A 101 6.55 -21.41 -24.68
C TYR A 101 5.19 -20.69 -24.62
N GLN A 102 4.12 -21.41 -24.89
CA GLN A 102 2.75 -20.91 -24.80
C GLN A 102 1.99 -21.66 -23.71
N GLU A 103 1.16 -20.91 -22.96
CA GLU A 103 0.27 -21.46 -21.94
C GLU A 103 -1.19 -21.11 -22.30
N ARG A 104 -2.05 -22.13 -22.47
CA ARG A 104 -3.48 -21.97 -22.75
C ARG A 104 -4.25 -21.78 -21.45
N TYR A 105 -5.37 -21.05 -21.51
CA TYR A 105 -6.24 -20.83 -20.39
C TYR A 105 -7.74 -20.87 -20.76
N ASP A 106 -8.59 -21.22 -19.80
CA ASP A 106 -10.02 -20.95 -19.84
C ASP A 106 -10.28 -19.56 -19.27
N PHE A 107 -9.63 -19.23 -18.14
CA PHE A 107 -9.64 -17.91 -17.49
C PHE A 107 -8.22 -17.39 -17.28
N LEU A 108 -8.06 -16.08 -17.46
CA LEU A 108 -6.81 -15.38 -17.22
C LEU A 108 -6.99 -14.37 -16.06
N VAL A 109 -6.05 -14.35 -15.12
CA VAL A 109 -6.01 -13.37 -14.03
C VAL A 109 -4.77 -12.48 -14.21
N TYR A 110 -4.99 -11.19 -14.45
CA TYR A 110 -3.95 -10.19 -14.56
C TYR A 110 -3.66 -9.58 -13.20
N ALA A 111 -2.55 -9.96 -12.55
CA ALA A 111 -2.18 -9.59 -11.19
C ALA A 111 -0.72 -9.10 -11.08
N THR A 112 -0.26 -8.35 -12.10
CA THR A 112 1.13 -7.92 -12.30
C THR A 112 1.60 -6.82 -11.34
N GLY A 113 0.71 -6.29 -10.51
CA GLY A 113 1.03 -5.27 -9.52
C GLY A 113 1.42 -3.91 -10.14
N ASN A 114 2.35 -3.23 -9.49
CA ASN A 114 2.89 -1.95 -9.90
C ASN A 114 4.42 -1.91 -9.76
N SER A 115 5.05 -0.93 -10.40
CA SER A 115 6.48 -0.67 -10.34
C SER A 115 6.76 0.71 -9.74
N ALA A 116 7.88 0.84 -9.03
CA ALA A 116 8.34 2.14 -8.53
C ALA A 116 8.64 3.09 -9.70
N ILE A 117 8.30 4.35 -9.54
CA ILE A 117 8.70 5.41 -10.46
C ILE A 117 10.18 5.70 -10.23
N ARG A 118 10.99 5.55 -11.28
CA ARG A 118 12.40 5.92 -11.27
C ARG A 118 12.56 7.36 -11.75
N LEU A 119 13.49 8.09 -11.15
CA LEU A 119 13.85 9.40 -11.66
C LEU A 119 14.71 9.25 -12.91
N THR A 120 14.44 10.12 -13.89
CA THR A 120 15.21 10.18 -15.16
C THR A 120 16.27 11.27 -15.13
N ALA A 121 16.45 11.95 -14.01
CA ALA A 121 17.50 12.94 -13.82
C ALA A 121 18.90 12.27 -13.92
N PRO A 122 19.93 12.98 -14.44
CA PRO A 122 21.27 12.43 -14.61
C PRO A 122 21.81 11.83 -13.29
N GLY A 123 22.43 10.65 -13.37
CA GLY A 123 23.07 9.95 -12.26
C GLY A 123 22.13 9.19 -11.33
N PHE A 124 20.82 9.17 -11.60
CA PHE A 124 19.85 8.38 -10.82
C PHE A 124 19.72 6.92 -11.29
N ASP A 125 20.59 6.49 -12.18
CA ASP A 125 20.82 5.09 -12.59
C ASP A 125 22.04 4.45 -11.90
N GLY A 126 22.70 5.17 -10.98
CA GLY A 126 23.88 4.73 -10.24
C GLY A 126 23.61 3.54 -9.31
N SER A 127 24.69 2.79 -9.01
CA SER A 127 24.64 1.60 -8.13
C SER A 127 24.38 1.91 -6.64
N ASP A 128 24.35 3.17 -6.26
CA ASP A 128 24.05 3.72 -4.94
C ASP A 128 22.68 4.40 -4.88
N VAL A 129 21.88 4.25 -5.95
CA VAL A 129 20.50 4.75 -6.06
C VAL A 129 19.53 3.58 -6.10
N PHE A 130 18.58 3.57 -5.19
CA PHE A 130 17.63 2.48 -5.03
C PHE A 130 16.19 2.97 -5.08
N CYS A 131 15.31 2.16 -5.66
CA CYS A 131 13.89 2.17 -5.36
C CYS A 131 13.61 1.15 -4.26
N PHE A 132 12.39 1.17 -3.71
CA PHE A 132 12.00 0.26 -2.65
C PHE A 132 10.61 -0.32 -2.92
N LYS A 133 10.55 -1.38 -3.74
CA LYS A 133 9.28 -1.98 -4.19
C LYS A 133 9.28 -3.51 -4.20
N THR A 134 10.41 -4.13 -4.45
CA THR A 134 10.54 -5.59 -4.58
C THR A 134 11.48 -6.17 -3.52
N LEU A 135 11.44 -7.50 -3.33
CA LEU A 135 12.44 -8.15 -2.45
C LEU A 135 13.85 -8.01 -3.00
N ASP A 136 14.03 -7.97 -4.32
CA ASP A 136 15.34 -7.73 -4.92
C ASP A 136 15.84 -6.32 -4.60
N ASP A 137 14.98 -5.29 -4.66
CA ASP A 137 15.34 -3.96 -4.16
C ASP A 137 15.80 -4.01 -2.70
N THR A 138 15.07 -4.75 -1.86
CA THR A 138 15.41 -4.90 -0.44
C THR A 138 16.75 -5.60 -0.24
N ARG A 139 17.05 -6.68 -0.99
CA ARG A 139 18.35 -7.38 -0.96
C ARG A 139 19.48 -6.42 -1.31
N HIS A 140 19.32 -5.67 -2.41
CA HIS A 140 20.35 -4.74 -2.89
C HIS A 140 20.59 -3.60 -1.90
N VAL A 141 19.54 -2.94 -1.41
CA VAL A 141 19.66 -1.88 -0.40
C VAL A 141 20.32 -2.41 0.87
N LYS A 142 19.86 -3.55 1.35
CA LYS A 142 20.40 -4.19 2.55
C LYS A 142 21.87 -4.54 2.40
N GLN A 143 22.24 -5.20 1.30
CA GLN A 143 23.62 -5.51 1.00
C GLN A 143 24.48 -4.24 0.95
N PHE A 144 24.02 -3.22 0.25
CA PHE A 144 24.74 -1.94 0.15
C PHE A 144 24.98 -1.31 1.52
N ILE A 145 23.94 -1.25 2.38
CA ILE A 145 24.05 -0.67 3.73
C ILE A 145 25.12 -1.41 4.55
N TYR A 146 25.13 -2.72 4.54
CA TYR A 146 26.04 -3.51 5.38
C TYR A 146 27.44 -3.70 4.82
N ASP A 147 27.62 -3.62 3.50
CA ASP A 147 28.92 -3.75 2.85
C ASP A 147 29.64 -2.40 2.73
N LYS A 148 28.93 -1.32 2.45
CA LYS A 148 29.50 0.01 2.22
C LYS A 148 29.46 0.90 3.46
N ALA A 149 28.64 0.56 4.46
CA ALA A 149 28.46 1.32 5.69
C ALA A 149 28.27 2.85 5.46
N PRO A 150 27.27 3.26 4.62
CA PRO A 150 27.02 4.65 4.30
C PRO A 150 26.76 5.46 5.57
N LYS A 151 27.08 6.75 5.56
CA LYS A 151 26.87 7.67 6.69
C LYS A 151 25.75 8.66 6.44
N ARG A 152 25.45 8.96 5.18
CA ARG A 152 24.48 9.96 4.75
C ARG A 152 23.61 9.36 3.67
N ALA A 153 22.31 9.61 3.78
CA ALA A 153 21.36 9.19 2.77
C ALA A 153 20.48 10.36 2.32
N VAL A 154 20.19 10.42 1.03
CA VAL A 154 19.16 11.30 0.50
C VAL A 154 17.95 10.45 0.14
N LEU A 155 16.78 10.80 0.71
CA LEU A 155 15.50 10.17 0.45
C LEU A 155 14.67 11.11 -0.43
N VAL A 156 14.38 10.71 -1.66
CA VAL A 156 13.60 11.51 -2.59
C VAL A 156 12.13 11.08 -2.52
N GLY A 157 11.27 12.02 -2.09
CA GLY A 157 9.85 11.82 -1.76
C GLY A 157 9.62 11.69 -0.25
N ALA A 158 8.57 12.32 0.26
CA ALA A 158 8.18 12.30 1.69
C ALA A 158 6.85 11.57 1.92
N GLY A 159 6.64 10.47 1.20
CA GLY A 159 5.55 9.51 1.45
C GLY A 159 5.89 8.53 2.58
N TYR A 160 4.94 7.65 2.93
CA TYR A 160 5.11 6.69 4.03
C TYR A 160 6.33 5.79 3.85
N THR A 161 6.65 5.32 2.64
CA THR A 161 7.82 4.46 2.41
C THR A 161 9.13 5.12 2.85
N ASN A 162 9.36 6.38 2.43
CA ASN A 162 10.59 7.08 2.82
C ASN A 162 10.60 7.53 4.27
N LEU A 163 9.44 7.75 4.91
CA LEU A 163 9.39 7.97 6.35
C LEU A 163 9.77 6.69 7.12
N GLU A 164 9.26 5.53 6.72
CA GLU A 164 9.68 4.24 7.30
C GLU A 164 11.16 3.95 7.07
N VAL A 165 11.69 4.25 5.87
CA VAL A 165 13.12 4.11 5.57
C VAL A 165 13.96 5.09 6.40
N ALA A 166 13.52 6.35 6.58
CA ALA A 166 14.20 7.34 7.40
C ALA A 166 14.31 6.90 8.87
N ASP A 167 13.25 6.32 9.43
CA ASP A 167 13.26 5.71 10.76
C ASP A 167 14.36 4.62 10.86
N VAL A 168 14.35 3.67 9.93
CA VAL A 168 15.32 2.58 9.92
C VAL A 168 16.75 3.08 9.77
N LEU A 169 17.01 3.99 8.81
CA LEU A 169 18.35 4.55 8.58
C LEU A 169 18.86 5.33 9.79
N THR A 170 18.01 6.11 10.44
CA THR A 170 18.36 6.85 11.66
C THR A 170 18.79 5.89 12.78
N ASN A 171 18.06 4.80 12.97
CA ASN A 171 18.39 3.76 13.95
C ASN A 171 19.69 3.03 13.60
N LEU A 172 20.03 2.89 12.31
CA LEU A 172 21.32 2.36 11.82
C LEU A 172 22.45 3.39 11.86
N LYS A 173 22.21 4.62 12.39
CA LYS A 173 23.18 5.72 12.47
C LYS A 173 23.60 6.28 11.09
N ILE A 174 22.74 6.14 10.10
CA ILE A 174 22.83 6.77 8.79
C ILE A 174 21.96 8.02 8.83
N LYS A 175 22.54 9.20 8.54
CA LYS A 175 21.80 10.48 8.61
C LYS A 175 20.97 10.68 7.35
N PRO A 176 19.63 10.64 7.41
CA PRO A 176 18.79 10.89 6.26
C PRO A 176 18.52 12.39 6.08
N VAL A 177 18.47 12.82 4.82
CA VAL A 177 17.87 14.08 4.37
C VAL A 177 16.70 13.72 3.47
N ILE A 178 15.52 14.30 3.68
CA ILE A 178 14.33 14.04 2.88
C ILE A 178 14.09 15.24 1.96
N LEU A 179 14.05 15.00 0.65
CA LEU A 179 13.75 15.99 -0.37
C LEU A 179 12.37 15.66 -1.01
N GLU A 180 11.44 16.60 -0.90
CA GLU A 180 10.06 16.43 -1.38
C GLU A 180 9.70 17.53 -2.39
N LYS A 181 9.17 17.13 -3.55
CA LYS A 181 8.73 18.06 -4.58
C LYS A 181 7.47 18.83 -4.19
N ALA A 182 6.53 18.17 -3.51
CA ALA A 182 5.31 18.80 -3.04
C ALA A 182 5.63 19.83 -1.92
N PRO A 183 4.78 20.85 -1.73
CA PRO A 183 4.98 21.84 -0.67
C PRO A 183 4.80 21.27 0.75
N THR A 184 4.37 20.01 0.87
CA THR A 184 4.15 19.35 2.16
C THR A 184 4.36 17.84 2.06
N ILE A 185 4.65 17.19 3.20
CA ILE A 185 4.69 15.73 3.33
C ILE A 185 3.28 15.16 3.37
N LEU A 186 3.12 13.87 3.09
CA LEU A 186 1.87 13.11 3.28
C LEU A 186 0.62 13.87 2.79
N PRO A 187 0.49 14.17 1.51
CA PRO A 187 -0.56 15.06 0.98
C PRO A 187 -2.00 14.53 1.18
N SER A 188 -2.18 13.27 1.55
CA SER A 188 -3.48 12.67 1.91
C SER A 188 -3.88 12.93 3.37
N PHE A 189 -2.96 13.45 4.21
CA PHE A 189 -3.26 13.80 5.59
C PHE A 189 -3.55 15.30 5.71
N CYS A 190 -4.48 15.67 6.60
CA CYS A 190 -4.76 17.07 6.92
C CYS A 190 -3.61 17.72 7.70
N GLU A 191 -3.63 19.02 7.79
CA GLU A 191 -2.57 19.80 8.45
C GLU A 191 -2.37 19.37 9.90
N GLU A 192 -3.46 19.17 10.64
CA GLU A 192 -3.43 18.81 12.05
C GLU A 192 -2.76 17.44 12.28
N ALA A 193 -3.04 16.47 11.41
CA ALA A 193 -2.38 15.16 11.48
C ALA A 193 -0.90 15.26 11.08
N ARG A 194 -0.58 16.00 10.01
CA ARG A 194 0.80 16.21 9.57
C ARG A 194 1.67 16.92 10.60
N ALA A 195 1.11 17.87 11.36
CA ALA A 195 1.85 18.61 12.38
C ALA A 195 2.54 17.67 13.39
N LYS A 196 1.86 16.62 13.86
CA LYS A 196 2.47 15.62 14.76
C LYS A 196 3.65 14.88 14.11
N VAL A 197 3.56 14.59 12.81
CA VAL A 197 4.66 13.94 12.07
C VAL A 197 5.83 14.90 11.88
N LEU A 198 5.58 16.17 11.57
CA LEU A 198 6.60 17.19 11.43
C LEU A 198 7.32 17.49 12.75
N ASP A 199 6.60 17.48 13.87
CA ASP A 199 7.18 17.58 15.21
C ASP A 199 8.15 16.42 15.47
N LYS A 200 7.78 15.18 15.10
CA LYS A 200 8.66 14.01 15.22
C LYS A 200 9.89 14.11 14.29
N VAL A 201 9.72 14.59 13.06
CA VAL A 201 10.85 14.85 12.14
C VAL A 201 11.89 15.79 12.80
N LYS A 202 11.42 16.89 13.39
CA LYS A 202 12.28 17.85 14.12
C LYS A 202 12.92 17.22 15.36
N GLU A 203 12.14 16.51 16.17
CA GLU A 203 12.62 15.81 17.37
C GLU A 203 13.77 14.85 17.05
N ARG A 204 13.67 14.14 15.91
CA ARG A 204 14.68 13.19 15.44
C ARG A 204 15.84 13.83 14.69
N GLY A 205 15.83 15.13 14.51
CA GLY A 205 16.88 15.86 13.82
C GLY A 205 17.02 15.50 12.34
N ILE A 206 15.92 15.09 11.70
CA ILE A 206 15.89 14.76 10.27
C ILE A 206 15.72 16.06 9.49
N GLU A 207 16.61 16.31 8.55
CA GLU A 207 16.50 17.41 7.62
C GLU A 207 15.42 17.09 6.57
N LEU A 208 14.41 17.95 6.48
CA LEU A 208 13.29 17.81 5.53
C LEU A 208 13.14 19.10 4.74
N ILE A 209 13.23 19.01 3.43
CA ILE A 209 13.07 20.13 2.52
C ILE A 209 11.96 19.83 1.53
N THR A 210 10.97 20.70 1.47
CA THR A 210 9.78 20.57 0.60
C THR A 210 9.79 21.64 -0.50
N GLY A 211 9.03 21.43 -1.57
CA GLY A 211 9.01 22.32 -2.73
C GLY A 211 10.27 22.24 -3.59
N VAL A 212 10.93 21.09 -3.62
CA VAL A 212 12.29 20.94 -4.22
C VAL A 212 12.22 20.13 -5.51
N ASP A 213 12.82 20.66 -6.56
CA ASP A 213 13.10 19.91 -7.79
C ASP A 213 14.51 19.31 -7.76
N ILE A 214 14.61 18.03 -8.07
CA ILE A 214 15.87 17.31 -8.18
C ILE A 214 16.47 17.56 -9.56
N ALA A 215 17.74 17.99 -9.61
CA ALA A 215 18.46 18.28 -10.84
C ALA A 215 19.31 17.09 -11.31
N GLU A 216 20.22 16.62 -10.47
CA GLU A 216 21.14 15.54 -10.81
C GLU A 216 21.73 14.87 -9.56
N LYS A 217 22.36 13.71 -9.75
CA LYS A 217 23.24 13.08 -8.77
C LYS A 217 24.63 12.90 -9.38
N ALA A 218 25.65 13.48 -8.75
CA ALA A 218 27.04 13.39 -9.22
C ALA A 218 28.04 13.48 -8.05
N GLY A 219 29.16 12.77 -8.14
CA GLY A 219 30.27 12.91 -7.18
C GLY A 219 29.91 12.62 -5.71
N GLY A 220 28.93 11.75 -5.42
CA GLY A 220 28.50 11.48 -4.05
C GLY A 220 27.57 12.56 -3.48
N GLU A 221 26.90 13.34 -4.34
CA GLU A 221 26.00 14.42 -3.97
C GLU A 221 24.72 14.38 -4.81
N VAL A 222 23.60 14.82 -4.23
CA VAL A 222 22.35 15.13 -4.94
C VAL A 222 22.23 16.64 -5.03
N ARG A 223 22.08 17.15 -6.24
CA ARG A 223 21.84 18.57 -6.53
C ARG A 223 20.36 18.83 -6.78
N SER A 224 19.88 19.90 -6.21
CA SER A 224 18.46 20.28 -6.29
C SER A 224 18.32 21.80 -6.34
N SER A 225 17.09 22.28 -6.54
CA SER A 225 16.75 23.71 -6.47
C SER A 225 16.99 24.32 -5.08
N ALA A 226 17.10 23.53 -4.02
CA ALA A 226 17.33 23.98 -2.65
C ALA A 226 18.81 23.89 -2.22
N GLY A 227 19.70 23.38 -3.08
CA GLY A 227 21.13 23.23 -2.77
C GLY A 227 21.69 21.86 -3.10
N VAL A 228 22.86 21.58 -2.51
CA VAL A 228 23.64 20.35 -2.73
C VAL A 228 23.67 19.53 -1.44
N PHE A 229 23.32 18.25 -1.53
CA PHE A 229 23.19 17.33 -0.40
C PHE A 229 24.14 16.14 -0.57
N PRO A 230 25.11 15.97 0.31
CA PRO A 230 25.99 14.80 0.30
C PRO A 230 25.19 13.50 0.50
N ALA A 231 25.43 12.50 -0.36
CA ALA A 231 24.70 11.25 -0.38
C ALA A 231 25.59 10.06 -0.68
N ASP A 232 25.83 9.23 0.32
CA ASP A 232 26.50 7.93 0.16
C ASP A 232 25.48 6.88 -0.33
N LEU A 233 24.19 7.13 -0.11
CA LEU A 233 23.03 6.30 -0.47
C LEU A 233 21.86 7.20 -0.89
N VAL A 234 21.17 6.85 -1.96
CA VAL A 234 19.91 7.52 -2.36
C VAL A 234 18.77 6.51 -2.43
N VAL A 235 17.62 6.83 -1.85
CA VAL A 235 16.39 6.05 -1.97
C VAL A 235 15.30 6.90 -2.62
N VAL A 236 14.74 6.40 -3.72
CA VAL A 236 13.69 7.08 -4.49
C VAL A 236 12.34 6.40 -4.22
N ALA A 237 11.41 7.14 -3.61
CA ALA A 237 10.04 6.68 -3.34
C ALA A 237 9.02 7.78 -3.66
N VAL A 238 8.92 8.12 -4.96
CA VAL A 238 8.08 9.21 -5.50
C VAL A 238 6.75 8.69 -6.09
N GLY A 239 6.37 7.47 -5.75
CA GLY A 239 5.13 6.83 -6.20
C GLY A 239 5.37 5.61 -7.06
N THR A 240 4.27 5.05 -7.56
CA THR A 240 4.27 3.81 -8.35
C THR A 240 3.38 3.96 -9.59
N ARG A 241 3.62 3.12 -10.58
CA ARG A 241 2.76 2.99 -11.78
C ARG A 241 2.26 1.57 -11.92
N PRO A 242 0.96 1.36 -12.24
CA PRO A 242 0.42 0.04 -12.54
C PRO A 242 1.18 -0.62 -13.70
N ASN A 243 1.44 -1.91 -13.60
CA ASN A 243 2.09 -2.69 -14.67
C ASN A 243 1.03 -3.16 -15.66
N THR A 244 0.57 -2.28 -16.54
CA THR A 244 -0.57 -2.52 -17.45
C THR A 244 -0.20 -2.50 -18.93
N ALA A 245 1.06 -2.32 -19.28
CA ALA A 245 1.49 -2.22 -20.68
C ALA A 245 1.10 -3.48 -21.50
N LEU A 246 1.34 -4.67 -20.95
CA LEU A 246 0.98 -5.94 -21.57
C LEU A 246 -0.55 -6.09 -21.72
N PHE A 247 -1.31 -5.69 -20.72
CA PHE A 247 -2.77 -5.71 -20.74
C PHE A 247 -3.34 -4.76 -21.81
N ALA A 248 -2.80 -3.54 -21.88
CA ALA A 248 -3.20 -2.56 -22.89
C ALA A 248 -2.85 -3.03 -24.31
N ALA A 249 -1.68 -3.65 -24.50
CA ALA A 249 -1.27 -4.22 -25.79
C ALA A 249 -2.21 -5.34 -26.28
N ALA A 250 -2.85 -6.05 -25.35
CA ALA A 250 -3.87 -7.07 -25.64
C ALA A 250 -5.28 -6.48 -25.91
N GLY A 251 -5.45 -5.15 -25.91
CA GLY A 251 -6.75 -4.48 -26.08
C GLY A 251 -7.50 -4.22 -24.77
N GLY A 252 -6.83 -4.37 -23.63
CA GLY A 252 -7.39 -4.06 -22.31
C GLY A 252 -7.60 -2.56 -22.10
N VAL A 253 -8.73 -2.17 -21.54
CA VAL A 253 -9.09 -0.78 -21.25
C VAL A 253 -8.47 -0.35 -19.93
N LEU A 254 -7.80 0.79 -19.94
CA LEU A 254 -7.22 1.41 -18.76
C LEU A 254 -8.16 2.49 -18.19
N GLY A 255 -8.15 2.62 -16.88
CA GLY A 255 -8.89 3.61 -16.11
C GLY A 255 -8.00 4.57 -15.32
N THR A 256 -8.38 4.85 -14.09
CA THR A 256 -7.70 5.81 -13.20
C THR A 256 -6.23 5.45 -13.02
N ALA A 257 -5.36 6.44 -13.14
CA ALA A 257 -3.89 6.32 -13.02
C ALA A 257 -3.26 5.29 -13.98
N GLY A 258 -3.95 4.88 -15.04
CA GLY A 258 -3.47 3.85 -15.98
C GLY A 258 -3.62 2.41 -15.46
N ALA A 259 -4.40 2.19 -14.42
CA ALA A 259 -4.73 0.86 -13.91
C ALA A 259 -5.74 0.14 -14.84
N ALA A 260 -5.75 -1.18 -14.82
CA ALA A 260 -6.74 -1.95 -15.56
C ALA A 260 -8.15 -1.62 -15.05
N LYS A 261 -9.03 -1.23 -15.98
CA LYS A 261 -10.43 -0.95 -15.64
C LYS A 261 -11.17 -2.27 -15.41
N VAL A 262 -11.89 -2.33 -14.29
CA VAL A 262 -12.65 -3.52 -13.89
C VAL A 262 -14.05 -3.16 -13.42
N ASP A 263 -14.98 -4.11 -13.55
CA ASP A 263 -16.30 -4.01 -12.95
C ASP A 263 -16.29 -4.47 -11.48
N ARG A 264 -17.47 -4.53 -10.86
CA ARG A 264 -17.64 -4.98 -9.46
C ARG A 264 -17.32 -6.47 -9.24
N TYR A 265 -17.26 -7.26 -10.30
CA TYR A 265 -16.86 -8.67 -10.28
C TYR A 265 -15.38 -8.87 -10.60
N LEU A 266 -14.63 -7.76 -10.81
CA LEU A 266 -13.23 -7.70 -11.22
C LEU A 266 -12.98 -8.26 -12.63
N ARG A 267 -14.02 -8.27 -13.49
CA ARG A 267 -13.90 -8.57 -14.91
C ARG A 267 -13.37 -7.36 -15.65
N THR A 268 -12.57 -7.61 -16.67
CA THR A 268 -12.10 -6.59 -17.63
C THR A 268 -13.02 -6.52 -18.84
N ASN A 269 -12.67 -5.68 -19.83
CA ASN A 269 -13.32 -5.67 -21.12
C ASN A 269 -12.94 -6.86 -22.04
N LEU A 270 -11.90 -7.61 -21.68
CA LEU A 270 -11.46 -8.79 -22.40
C LEU A 270 -12.22 -10.03 -21.91
N ASP A 271 -12.73 -10.86 -22.83
CA ASP A 271 -13.48 -12.06 -22.46
C ASP A 271 -12.62 -13.01 -21.63
N SER A 272 -13.22 -13.55 -20.55
CA SER A 272 -12.57 -14.49 -19.63
C SER A 272 -11.30 -13.96 -18.95
N VAL A 273 -11.08 -12.64 -18.94
CA VAL A 273 -9.92 -11.98 -18.29
C VAL A 273 -10.35 -11.13 -17.12
N PHE A 274 -9.80 -11.43 -15.94
CA PHE A 274 -9.96 -10.69 -14.70
C PHE A 274 -8.68 -9.90 -14.39
N ALA A 275 -8.82 -8.79 -13.66
CA ALA A 275 -7.65 -8.07 -13.16
C ALA A 275 -7.82 -7.68 -11.68
N GLY A 276 -6.71 -7.70 -10.92
CA GLY A 276 -6.76 -7.36 -9.50
C GLY A 276 -5.41 -7.05 -8.87
N GLY A 277 -5.46 -6.45 -7.69
CA GLY A 277 -4.30 -5.93 -6.97
C GLY A 277 -3.85 -4.58 -7.50
N ASP A 278 -2.57 -4.25 -7.30
CA ASP A 278 -2.02 -2.93 -7.60
C ASP A 278 -1.96 -2.57 -9.10
N CYS A 279 -2.30 -3.49 -10.00
CA CYS A 279 -2.42 -3.20 -11.43
C CYS A 279 -3.85 -2.83 -11.87
N ALA A 280 -4.85 -2.96 -10.99
CA ALA A 280 -6.25 -2.73 -11.29
C ALA A 280 -6.84 -1.58 -10.46
N GLU A 281 -7.97 -1.03 -10.93
CA GLU A 281 -8.75 -0.09 -10.15
C GLU A 281 -9.41 -0.76 -8.95
N HIS A 282 -9.72 0.06 -7.93
CA HIS A 282 -10.41 -0.34 -6.72
C HIS A 282 -11.71 0.45 -6.59
N TYR A 283 -12.82 -0.22 -6.39
CA TYR A 283 -14.06 0.46 -6.06
C TYR A 283 -13.95 1.08 -4.65
N VAL A 284 -14.08 2.41 -4.57
CA VAL A 284 -14.08 3.16 -3.31
C VAL A 284 -15.52 3.49 -2.94
N ARG A 285 -15.97 2.96 -1.81
CA ARG A 285 -17.38 2.98 -1.43
C ARG A 285 -17.94 4.39 -1.26
N GLN A 286 -17.21 5.25 -0.57
CA GLN A 286 -17.64 6.65 -0.34
C GLN A 286 -17.62 7.50 -1.62
N LEU A 287 -16.85 7.11 -2.63
CA LEU A 287 -16.85 7.76 -3.94
C LEU A 287 -17.98 7.23 -4.84
N GLY A 288 -18.49 6.02 -4.56
CA GLY A 288 -19.40 5.33 -5.45
C GLY A 288 -18.79 5.00 -6.81
N ALA A 289 -17.45 4.99 -6.92
CA ALA A 289 -16.72 4.88 -8.17
C ALA A 289 -15.37 4.16 -7.98
N ASN A 290 -14.82 3.68 -9.09
CA ASN A 290 -13.46 3.15 -9.11
C ASN A 290 -12.44 4.28 -8.98
N SER A 291 -11.35 3.98 -8.26
CA SER A 291 -10.18 4.83 -8.09
C SER A 291 -8.92 3.97 -8.00
N TYR A 292 -7.76 4.59 -7.90
CA TYR A 292 -6.49 3.87 -7.74
C TYR A 292 -5.96 4.01 -6.31
N PHE A 293 -5.96 2.90 -5.58
CA PHE A 293 -5.50 2.86 -4.18
C PHE A 293 -4.76 1.53 -3.90
N PRO A 294 -3.48 1.41 -4.32
CA PRO A 294 -2.74 0.15 -4.26
C PRO A 294 -2.30 -0.18 -2.83
N LEU A 295 -3.03 -1.08 -2.18
CA LEU A 295 -2.73 -1.60 -0.84
C LEU A 295 -2.92 -3.11 -0.75
N GLY A 296 -2.07 -3.77 0.06
CA GLY A 296 -2.07 -5.21 0.27
C GLY A 296 -3.44 -5.81 0.67
N PRO A 297 -4.17 -5.24 1.65
CA PRO A 297 -5.51 -5.74 2.02
C PRO A 297 -6.51 -5.72 0.86
N ALA A 298 -6.49 -4.67 0.03
CA ALA A 298 -7.34 -4.57 -1.16
C ALA A 298 -6.94 -5.62 -2.21
N ALA A 299 -5.63 -5.79 -2.46
CA ALA A 299 -5.11 -6.80 -3.39
C ALA A 299 -5.51 -8.22 -2.99
N ASN A 300 -5.44 -8.57 -1.69
CA ASN A 300 -5.88 -9.87 -1.19
C ASN A 300 -7.40 -10.08 -1.35
N LYS A 301 -8.22 -9.05 -1.11
CA LYS A 301 -9.67 -9.10 -1.33
C LYS A 301 -10.00 -9.29 -2.80
N HIS A 302 -9.31 -8.57 -3.72
CA HIS A 302 -9.43 -8.77 -5.16
C HIS A 302 -9.13 -10.23 -5.54
N GLY A 303 -8.00 -10.77 -5.07
CA GLY A 303 -7.63 -12.15 -5.32
C GLY A 303 -8.71 -13.14 -4.86
N ARG A 304 -9.26 -12.95 -3.65
CA ARG A 304 -10.34 -13.82 -3.14
C ARG A 304 -11.59 -13.77 -4.02
N VAL A 305 -12.01 -12.58 -4.43
CA VAL A 305 -13.16 -12.41 -5.33
C VAL A 305 -12.91 -13.06 -6.68
N ILE A 306 -11.76 -12.79 -7.29
CA ILE A 306 -11.37 -13.37 -8.59
C ILE A 306 -11.32 -14.90 -8.51
N GLY A 307 -10.64 -15.45 -7.48
CA GLY A 307 -10.53 -16.91 -7.32
C GLY A 307 -11.86 -17.61 -7.18
N ASN A 308 -12.85 -16.95 -6.54
CA ASN A 308 -14.24 -17.45 -6.52
C ASN A 308 -14.87 -17.38 -7.92
N ASN A 309 -14.71 -16.26 -8.62
CA ASN A 309 -15.42 -15.96 -9.86
C ASN A 309 -14.91 -16.79 -11.04
N VAL A 310 -13.61 -17.11 -11.09
CA VAL A 310 -13.08 -18.01 -12.14
C VAL A 310 -13.50 -19.47 -11.96
N THR A 311 -13.86 -19.90 -10.75
CA THR A 311 -14.33 -21.26 -10.48
C THR A 311 -15.86 -21.39 -10.42
N ASN A 312 -16.56 -20.27 -10.30
CA ASN A 312 -18.02 -20.24 -10.19
C ASN A 312 -18.61 -19.08 -11.03
N PRO A 313 -18.44 -19.13 -12.37
CA PRO A 313 -18.83 -18.02 -13.24
C PRO A 313 -20.34 -17.74 -13.28
N ASP A 314 -21.18 -18.73 -12.97
CA ASP A 314 -22.64 -18.57 -12.94
C ASP A 314 -23.14 -17.89 -11.65
N HIS A 315 -22.32 -17.88 -10.59
CA HIS A 315 -22.64 -17.29 -9.28
C HIS A 315 -21.49 -16.44 -8.77
N MET A 316 -21.18 -15.37 -9.50
CA MET A 316 -20.04 -14.49 -9.19
C MET A 316 -20.21 -13.74 -7.88
N MET A 317 -19.13 -13.65 -7.12
CA MET A 317 -19.00 -12.80 -5.93
C MET A 317 -18.70 -11.37 -6.35
N GLU A 318 -19.41 -10.41 -5.77
CA GLU A 318 -19.15 -8.99 -5.98
C GLU A 318 -18.04 -8.47 -5.04
N PHE A 319 -17.16 -7.63 -5.56
CA PHE A 319 -16.22 -6.86 -4.74
C PHE A 319 -16.92 -5.67 -4.11
N TRP A 320 -17.07 -5.70 -2.80
CA TRP A 320 -17.82 -4.66 -2.05
C TRP A 320 -17.09 -3.32 -1.95
N GLY A 321 -15.83 -3.28 -2.35
CA GLY A 321 -15.03 -2.06 -2.32
C GLY A 321 -14.17 -1.92 -1.07
N ILE A 322 -13.49 -0.76 -1.01
CA ILE A 322 -12.61 -0.35 0.08
C ILE A 322 -13.03 1.00 0.66
N ASP A 323 -12.59 1.26 1.89
CA ASP A 323 -12.74 2.54 2.60
C ASP A 323 -11.38 3.27 2.74
N GLN A 324 -10.42 2.97 1.90
CA GLN A 324 -9.08 3.59 1.85
C GLN A 324 -8.33 3.56 3.20
N THR A 325 -8.52 2.49 3.96
CA THR A 325 -7.91 2.34 5.29
C THR A 325 -6.44 1.98 5.18
N ALA A 326 -5.59 2.78 5.83
CA ALA A 326 -4.14 2.60 5.84
C ALA A 326 -3.54 3.01 7.18
N VAL A 327 -2.44 2.35 7.56
CA VAL A 327 -1.62 2.70 8.72
C VAL A 327 -0.16 2.40 8.40
N PHE A 328 0.74 3.26 8.86
CA PHE A 328 2.18 3.04 8.82
C PHE A 328 2.84 3.59 10.07
N LYS A 329 4.11 3.25 10.28
CA LYS A 329 4.88 3.62 11.46
C LYS A 329 6.01 4.59 11.10
N PHE A 330 6.24 5.59 11.96
CA PHE A 330 7.39 6.49 11.87
C PHE A 330 7.91 6.72 13.30
N PHE A 331 9.02 6.10 13.65
CA PHE A 331 9.52 5.95 15.02
C PHE A 331 8.44 5.38 15.94
N GLU A 332 8.08 6.08 16.99
CA GLU A 332 7.02 5.66 17.92
C GLU A 332 5.63 5.95 17.37
N LEU A 333 5.50 6.88 16.41
CA LEU A 333 4.20 7.26 15.87
C LEU A 333 3.63 6.18 14.95
N SER A 334 2.39 5.84 15.19
CA SER A 334 1.50 5.21 14.19
C SER A 334 0.67 6.31 13.55
N ILE A 335 0.62 6.31 12.22
CA ILE A 335 -0.04 7.33 11.39
C ILE A 335 -1.08 6.62 10.53
N ALA A 336 -2.34 6.95 10.71
CA ALA A 336 -3.44 6.14 10.20
C ALA A 336 -4.55 6.98 9.59
N THR A 337 -5.22 6.46 8.55
CA THR A 337 -6.33 7.11 7.85
C THR A 337 -7.36 6.10 7.38
N THR A 338 -8.63 6.50 7.30
CA THR A 338 -9.72 5.74 6.70
C THR A 338 -10.78 6.69 6.14
N GLY A 339 -11.52 6.26 5.13
CA GLY A 339 -12.52 7.09 4.44
C GLY A 339 -11.91 8.16 3.54
N LEU A 340 -12.67 9.19 3.28
CA LEU A 340 -12.27 10.33 2.45
C LEU A 340 -11.32 11.25 3.21
N ASN A 341 -10.25 11.68 2.56
CA ASN A 341 -9.37 12.71 3.09
C ASN A 341 -9.88 14.12 2.71
N GLU A 342 -9.34 15.14 3.37
CA GLU A 342 -9.75 16.53 3.18
C GLU A 342 -9.68 17.00 1.73
N ARG A 343 -8.63 16.62 0.97
CA ARG A 343 -8.51 16.97 -0.45
C ARG A 343 -9.61 16.35 -1.31
N GLN A 344 -9.98 15.09 -1.01
CA GLN A 344 -11.07 14.41 -1.71
C GLN A 344 -12.43 15.07 -1.40
N LEU A 345 -12.67 15.43 -0.15
CA LEU A 345 -13.88 16.12 0.27
C LEU A 345 -14.02 17.48 -0.45
N GLN A 346 -12.94 18.25 -0.51
CA GLN A 346 -12.88 19.53 -1.23
C GLN A 346 -13.11 19.35 -2.74
N ALA A 347 -12.42 18.37 -3.35
CA ALA A 347 -12.57 18.07 -4.78
C ALA A 347 -13.99 17.62 -5.17
N LEU A 348 -14.70 16.96 -4.24
CA LEU A 348 -16.09 16.53 -4.40
C LEU A 348 -17.12 17.63 -4.06
N GLY A 349 -16.67 18.80 -3.58
CA GLY A 349 -17.57 19.87 -3.13
C GLY A 349 -18.46 19.46 -1.94
N LYS A 350 -17.98 18.54 -1.09
CA LYS A 350 -18.74 18.11 0.09
C LYS A 350 -18.77 19.20 1.15
N ASP A 351 -19.96 19.48 1.70
CA ASP A 351 -20.09 20.33 2.89
C ASP A 351 -19.80 19.46 4.12
N TYR A 352 -18.67 19.73 4.78
CA TYR A 352 -18.19 18.95 5.89
C TYR A 352 -17.69 19.80 7.05
N VAL A 353 -17.72 19.20 8.23
CA VAL A 353 -17.11 19.73 9.45
C VAL A 353 -15.86 18.90 9.73
N LYS A 354 -14.74 19.58 9.96
CA LYS A 354 -13.50 18.97 10.46
C LYS A 354 -13.37 19.27 11.96
N VAL A 355 -13.16 18.21 12.74
CA VAL A 355 -12.83 18.35 14.16
C VAL A 355 -11.55 17.57 14.45
N PHE A 356 -10.79 18.04 15.44
CA PHE A 356 -9.69 17.24 16.00
C PHE A 356 -9.64 17.41 17.52
N VAL A 357 -9.12 16.38 18.16
CA VAL A 357 -8.85 16.35 19.58
C VAL A 357 -7.50 15.71 19.84
N ASP A 358 -6.78 16.23 20.83
CA ASP A 358 -5.66 15.52 21.47
C ASP A 358 -6.20 14.86 22.73
N SER A 359 -6.10 13.55 22.82
CA SER A 359 -6.66 12.77 23.93
C SER A 359 -5.66 11.71 24.40
N PRO A 360 -5.60 11.42 25.71
CA PRO A 360 -4.74 10.36 26.21
C PRO A 360 -5.21 9.00 25.71
N THR A 361 -4.27 8.11 25.39
CA THR A 361 -4.57 6.73 24.95
C THR A 361 -5.13 5.88 26.09
N ARG A 362 -4.74 6.20 27.36
CA ARG A 362 -5.20 5.65 28.64
C ARG A 362 -4.76 6.57 29.77
N GLY A 363 -5.11 6.24 31.01
CA GLY A 363 -4.71 7.00 32.18
C GLY A 363 -3.20 7.06 32.40
N GLU A 364 -2.77 7.98 33.26
CA GLU A 364 -1.36 8.16 33.62
C GLU A 364 -0.76 6.89 34.24
N PHE A 365 -1.56 6.12 34.93
CA PHE A 365 -1.20 4.81 35.50
C PHE A 365 -2.01 3.71 34.79
N PRO A 366 -1.35 2.75 34.10
CA PRO A 366 0.08 2.42 34.04
C PRO A 366 0.90 3.16 32.96
N GLY A 367 0.50 4.34 32.59
CA GLY A 367 1.18 5.18 31.60
C GLY A 367 0.54 5.11 30.22
N GLY A 368 0.15 6.26 29.70
CA GLY A 368 -0.39 6.47 28.36
C GLY A 368 0.38 7.52 27.60
N SER A 369 0.17 7.57 26.30
CA SER A 369 0.63 8.63 25.40
C SER A 369 -0.55 9.47 24.94
N THR A 370 -0.28 10.55 24.20
CA THR A 370 -1.33 11.38 23.59
C THR A 370 -1.48 11.01 22.12
N MET A 371 -2.74 10.82 21.69
CA MET A 371 -3.05 10.69 20.27
C MET A 371 -3.91 11.85 19.79
N ARG A 372 -3.73 12.20 18.53
CA ARG A 372 -4.61 13.12 17.79
C ARG A 372 -5.59 12.31 16.98
N VAL A 373 -6.88 12.56 17.17
CA VAL A 373 -7.98 12.02 16.37
C VAL A 373 -8.57 13.16 15.58
N VAL A 374 -8.65 13.02 14.26
CA VAL A 374 -9.31 13.94 13.34
C VAL A 374 -10.49 13.22 12.71
N LEU A 375 -11.67 13.85 12.73
CA LEU A 375 -12.86 13.37 12.06
C LEU A 375 -13.32 14.38 11.00
N PHE A 376 -13.77 13.86 9.86
CA PHE A 376 -14.44 14.58 8.79
C PHE A 376 -15.89 14.11 8.74
N CYS A 377 -16.83 14.96 9.06
CA CYS A 377 -18.25 14.63 9.22
C CYS A 377 -19.08 15.46 8.24
N GLN A 378 -20.08 14.89 7.62
CA GLN A 378 -21.01 15.62 6.77
C GLN A 378 -21.76 16.62 7.63
N LYS A 379 -21.88 17.85 7.15
CA LYS A 379 -22.61 18.88 7.86
C LYS A 379 -24.12 18.61 7.80
N GLY A 380 -24.79 18.79 8.91
CA GLY A 380 -26.25 18.62 9.06
C GLY A 380 -26.66 17.26 9.62
N ASP A 381 -26.24 16.14 9.03
CA ASP A 381 -26.59 14.79 9.50
C ASP A 381 -25.49 14.09 10.32
N GLY A 382 -24.27 14.63 10.30
CA GLY A 382 -23.16 14.10 11.06
C GLY A 382 -22.59 12.76 10.56
N LEU A 383 -22.90 12.36 9.32
CA LEU A 383 -22.34 11.13 8.74
C LEU A 383 -20.81 11.17 8.74
N LEU A 384 -20.15 10.13 9.26
CA LEU A 384 -18.69 10.05 9.24
C LEU A 384 -18.19 9.78 7.83
N LEU A 385 -17.47 10.74 7.24
CA LEU A 385 -16.92 10.66 5.88
C LEU A 385 -15.48 10.18 5.85
N GLY A 386 -14.71 10.47 6.89
CA GLY A 386 -13.31 10.08 6.98
C GLY A 386 -12.71 10.35 8.36
N ALA A 387 -11.59 9.73 8.64
CA ALA A 387 -10.87 9.91 9.89
C ALA A 387 -9.36 9.73 9.73
N GLN A 388 -8.61 10.42 10.58
CA GLN A 388 -7.15 10.28 10.69
C GLN A 388 -6.74 10.24 12.15
N ILE A 389 -5.81 9.35 12.48
CA ILE A 389 -5.30 9.23 13.85
C ILE A 389 -3.77 9.22 13.79
N VAL A 390 -3.13 10.01 14.64
CA VAL A 390 -1.67 10.03 14.83
C VAL A 390 -1.35 9.95 16.32
N GLY A 391 -0.56 8.96 16.72
CA GLY A 391 -0.18 8.74 18.10
C GLY A 391 0.77 7.56 18.24
N GLU A 392 1.22 7.30 19.47
CA GLU A 392 2.23 6.26 19.74
C GLU A 392 1.62 4.88 20.02
N ASP A 393 0.43 4.84 20.57
CA ASP A 393 -0.16 3.60 21.10
C ASP A 393 -1.60 3.40 20.59
N VAL A 394 -1.97 2.14 20.33
CA VAL A 394 -3.32 1.64 19.98
C VAL A 394 -4.04 2.38 18.82
N VAL A 395 -3.30 3.12 18.00
CA VAL A 395 -3.85 3.91 16.88
C VAL A 395 -4.56 3.02 15.86
N ALA A 396 -3.91 1.93 15.42
CA ALA A 396 -4.47 1.05 14.39
C ALA A 396 -5.81 0.44 14.82
N LYS A 397 -5.94 0.02 16.09
CA LYS A 397 -7.16 -0.61 16.61
C LYS A 397 -8.31 0.39 16.78
N ARG A 398 -8.00 1.62 17.15
CA ARG A 398 -8.99 2.71 17.17
C ARG A 398 -9.42 3.12 15.76
N LEU A 399 -8.49 3.14 14.80
CA LEU A 399 -8.84 3.35 13.39
C LEU A 399 -9.78 2.25 12.88
N ASP A 400 -9.61 0.98 13.28
CA ASP A 400 -10.49 -0.13 12.87
C ASP A 400 -11.94 0.11 13.32
N VAL A 401 -12.17 0.76 14.47
CA VAL A 401 -13.53 1.17 14.92
C VAL A 401 -14.11 2.21 13.96
N LEU A 402 -13.34 3.25 13.62
CA LEU A 402 -13.79 4.29 12.69
C LEU A 402 -13.95 3.75 11.26
N ALA A 403 -13.11 2.83 10.82
CA ALA A 403 -13.28 2.13 9.54
C ALA A 403 -14.58 1.31 9.53
N THR A 404 -14.93 0.67 10.64
CA THR A 404 -16.21 -0.05 10.79
C THR A 404 -17.39 0.93 10.79
N ALA A 405 -17.26 2.07 11.45
CA ALA A 405 -18.28 3.12 11.46
C ALA A 405 -18.52 3.67 10.04
N ILE A 406 -17.46 3.96 9.27
CA ILE A 406 -17.57 4.36 7.86
C ILE A 406 -18.21 3.25 7.04
N TYR A 407 -17.79 1.99 7.23
CA TYR A 407 -18.38 0.85 6.53
C TYR A 407 -19.88 0.74 6.76
N LYS A 408 -20.35 1.05 7.96
CA LYS A 408 -21.78 1.02 8.38
C LYS A 408 -22.50 2.34 8.16
N GLN A 409 -21.82 3.37 7.62
CA GLN A 409 -22.39 4.69 7.42
C GLN A 409 -22.93 5.31 8.72
N MET A 410 -22.19 5.13 9.81
CA MET A 410 -22.57 5.69 11.11
C MET A 410 -22.39 7.21 11.15
N THR A 411 -23.26 7.86 11.88
CA THR A 411 -23.16 9.28 12.24
C THR A 411 -22.31 9.47 13.49
N VAL A 412 -21.82 10.70 13.70
CA VAL A 412 -21.11 11.03 14.95
C VAL A 412 -22.00 10.95 16.19
N PHE A 413 -23.32 11.07 16.03
CA PHE A 413 -24.27 10.84 17.12
C PHE A 413 -24.26 9.38 17.56
N GLU A 414 -24.29 8.44 16.63
CA GLU A 414 -24.21 7.00 16.92
C GLU A 414 -22.84 6.60 17.47
N ILE A 415 -21.76 7.20 16.92
CA ILE A 415 -20.38 6.91 17.37
C ILE A 415 -20.19 7.38 18.82
N ALA A 416 -20.79 8.54 19.22
CA ALA A 416 -20.68 9.06 20.57
C ALA A 416 -21.33 8.16 21.63
N GLU A 417 -22.29 7.32 21.22
CA GLU A 417 -23.02 6.38 22.09
C GLU A 417 -22.44 4.95 22.08
N LEU A 418 -21.30 4.72 21.38
CA LEU A 418 -20.70 3.38 21.36
C LEU A 418 -20.23 2.96 22.78
N ASP A 419 -20.60 1.74 23.16
CA ASP A 419 -20.10 1.09 24.35
C ASP A 419 -18.73 0.45 24.07
N LEU A 420 -17.67 1.26 24.23
CA LEU A 420 -16.29 0.82 23.99
C LEU A 420 -15.64 0.29 25.27
N ALA A 421 -14.80 -0.73 25.10
CA ALA A 421 -14.15 -1.41 26.22
C ALA A 421 -13.26 -0.45 27.02
N TYR A 422 -13.48 -0.44 28.35
CA TYR A 422 -12.72 0.33 29.30
C TYR A 422 -12.04 -0.54 30.35
N SER A 423 -10.78 -0.25 30.58
CA SER A 423 -10.04 -0.56 31.81
C SER A 423 -8.77 0.29 31.82
N PRO A 424 -8.25 0.71 32.99
CA PRO A 424 -7.12 1.65 33.07
C PRO A 424 -5.90 1.28 32.20
N PRO A 425 -5.51 0.00 32.02
CA PRO A 425 -4.38 -0.35 31.15
C PRO A 425 -4.65 -0.20 29.64
N TYR A 426 -5.89 -0.07 29.21
CA TYR A 426 -6.27 -0.15 27.80
C TYR A 426 -6.85 1.15 27.24
N SER A 427 -7.74 1.81 27.97
CA SER A 427 -8.44 3.02 27.53
C SER A 427 -8.87 3.88 28.72
N PRO A 428 -9.02 5.21 28.57
CA PRO A 428 -9.79 6.02 29.50
C PRO A 428 -11.28 5.68 29.37
N VAL A 429 -12.09 6.04 30.36
CA VAL A 429 -13.56 5.87 30.34
C VAL A 429 -14.16 6.52 29.08
N TRP A 430 -13.72 7.73 28.76
CA TRP A 430 -14.03 8.41 27.51
C TRP A 430 -12.92 8.12 26.49
N ASP A 431 -13.12 7.07 25.67
CA ASP A 431 -12.17 6.74 24.62
C ASP A 431 -11.94 7.95 23.69
N PRO A 432 -10.72 8.17 23.17
CA PRO A 432 -10.42 9.23 22.21
C PRO A 432 -11.41 9.36 21.05
N ILE A 433 -11.99 8.24 20.59
CA ILE A 433 -13.02 8.23 19.55
C ILE A 433 -14.30 8.89 20.05
N LEU A 434 -14.74 8.54 21.26
CA LEU A 434 -15.95 9.13 21.87
C LEU A 434 -15.76 10.63 22.14
N VAL A 435 -14.57 11.02 22.60
CA VAL A 435 -14.23 12.45 22.80
C VAL A 435 -14.32 13.20 21.47
N ALA A 436 -13.74 12.68 20.40
CA ALA A 436 -13.78 13.30 19.08
C ALA A 436 -15.21 13.38 18.53
N ALA A 437 -16.00 12.30 18.68
CA ALA A 437 -17.40 12.27 18.25
C ALA A 437 -18.26 13.30 19.02
N ASN A 438 -18.11 13.40 20.34
CA ASN A 438 -18.81 14.38 21.17
C ASN A 438 -18.46 15.84 20.81
N VAL A 439 -17.22 16.10 20.36
CA VAL A 439 -16.84 17.42 19.83
C VAL A 439 -17.49 17.67 18.47
N ALA A 440 -17.57 16.64 17.61
CA ALA A 440 -18.19 16.74 16.31
C ALA A 440 -19.72 16.98 16.40
N VAL A 441 -20.43 16.30 17.29
CA VAL A 441 -21.87 16.48 17.57
C VAL A 441 -22.25 17.95 17.82
N LYS A 442 -21.35 18.74 18.42
CA LYS A 442 -21.60 20.16 18.69
C LYS A 442 -21.39 21.09 17.50
N LYS A 443 -20.90 20.56 16.36
CA LYS A 443 -20.48 21.36 15.22
C LYS A 443 -21.18 20.97 13.90
N VAL A 444 -21.83 19.81 13.84
CA VAL A 444 -22.59 19.34 12.67
C VAL A 444 -24.02 19.87 12.61
#